data_8188a2a8d257f7ce260a8ea8ac11e748
#
_entry.id   8188a2a8d257f7ce260a8ea8ac11e748
#
_cell.length_a   1.000
_cell.length_b   1.000
_cell.length_c   1.000
_cell.angle_alpha   90.00
_cell.angle_beta   90.00
_cell.angle_gamma   90.00
#
_symmetry.space_group_name_H-M   'P 1'
#
loop_
_entity.id
_entity.type
_entity.pdbx_description
1 polymer ?
#
loop_
_entity_poly.entity_id
_entity_poly.type
_entity_poly.pdbx_seq_one_letter_code
_entity_poly.pdbx_strand_id
1 'polypeptide(L)'
;DLRHWSAAALGPHIGYLAQDVQLFAGSIAENIARFAEVDAEKVVAAARLAGVHDLVLRLPQGYDTRLGDGGAGLSGGQRQRIGLARALYGRPALIVLDEPNASLDEAGEAALAEAIAAMRRHGSSLVLVTHKPAVLALTDKLLLLHGGRLQRFGATAEVLASASPPAAAAPAPTRPTPAFGFGYRPGPGMPVGGVPGGAAR
;
A
#
# COMPACT_ATOMS: atom_id res chain seq x y z
N ASP A 1 -28.11 7.32 -12.60
CA ASP A 1 -28.07 6.63 -11.30
C ASP A 1 -27.57 5.20 -11.50
N LEU A 2 -26.57 4.78 -10.71
CA LEU A 2 -25.97 3.44 -10.80
C LEU A 2 -26.99 2.30 -10.60
N ARG A 3 -28.08 2.55 -9.89
CA ARG A 3 -29.16 1.58 -9.68
C ARG A 3 -29.89 1.18 -10.95
N HIS A 4 -29.77 1.97 -12.02
CA HIS A 4 -30.39 1.68 -13.32
C HIS A 4 -29.47 0.87 -14.26
N TRP A 5 -28.24 0.59 -13.84
CA TRP A 5 -27.28 -0.17 -14.63
C TRP A 5 -27.32 -1.65 -14.25
N SER A 6 -27.29 -2.53 -15.23
CA SER A 6 -27.02 -3.94 -14.95
C SER A 6 -25.53 -4.13 -14.62
N ALA A 7 -25.20 -5.16 -13.85
CA ALA A 7 -23.80 -5.47 -13.53
C ALA A 7 -22.95 -5.70 -14.79
N ALA A 8 -23.54 -6.34 -15.81
CA ALA A 8 -22.86 -6.58 -17.09
C ALA A 8 -22.56 -5.28 -17.85
N ALA A 9 -23.49 -4.31 -17.83
CA ALA A 9 -23.28 -3.01 -18.47
C ALA A 9 -22.30 -2.13 -17.68
N LEU A 10 -22.28 -2.22 -16.35
CA LEU A 10 -21.43 -1.41 -15.48
C LEU A 10 -19.99 -1.93 -15.43
N GLY A 11 -19.79 -3.24 -15.49
CA GLY A 11 -18.51 -3.92 -15.32
C GLY A 11 -17.37 -3.35 -16.18
N PRO A 12 -17.55 -3.08 -17.48
CA PRO A 12 -16.52 -2.51 -18.34
C PRO A 12 -16.07 -1.10 -17.92
N HIS A 13 -16.90 -0.35 -17.19
CA HIS A 13 -16.64 1.03 -16.78
C HIS A 13 -15.98 1.15 -15.42
N ILE A 14 -15.87 0.06 -14.65
CA ILE A 14 -15.29 0.06 -13.31
C ILE A 14 -14.11 -0.90 -13.24
N GLY A 15 -12.95 -0.41 -12.84
CA GLY A 15 -11.78 -1.21 -12.47
C GLY A 15 -11.70 -1.32 -10.95
N TYR A 16 -11.46 -2.52 -10.43
CA TYR A 16 -11.31 -2.73 -8.99
C TYR A 16 -10.11 -3.63 -8.68
N LEU A 17 -9.26 -3.17 -7.79
CA LEU A 17 -8.19 -3.95 -7.18
C LEU A 17 -8.47 -4.04 -5.68
N ALA A 18 -8.74 -5.26 -5.20
CA ALA A 18 -8.93 -5.52 -3.78
C ALA A 18 -7.57 -5.59 -3.06
N GLN A 19 -7.57 -5.33 -1.75
CA GLN A 19 -6.40 -5.46 -0.88
C GLN A 19 -5.83 -6.88 -0.93
N ASP A 20 -6.70 -7.90 -0.83
CA ASP A 20 -6.33 -9.31 -1.01
C ASP A 20 -6.68 -9.75 -2.43
N VAL A 21 -5.67 -9.77 -3.31
CA VAL A 21 -5.85 -10.09 -4.72
C VAL A 21 -6.07 -11.58 -4.92
N GLN A 22 -7.29 -11.94 -5.27
CA GLN A 22 -7.64 -13.29 -5.70
C GLN A 22 -7.59 -13.39 -7.22
N LEU A 23 -6.80 -14.34 -7.73
CA LEU A 23 -6.83 -14.74 -9.13
C LEU A 23 -7.63 -16.04 -9.24
N PHE A 24 -8.35 -16.18 -10.35
CA PHE A 24 -9.21 -17.33 -10.55
C PHE A 24 -8.53 -18.38 -11.42
N ALA A 25 -8.98 -19.63 -11.31
CA ALA A 25 -8.53 -20.72 -12.19
C ALA A 25 -8.80 -20.33 -13.66
N GLY A 26 -7.75 -20.41 -14.49
CA GLY A 26 -7.79 -19.96 -15.88
C GLY A 26 -6.44 -19.41 -16.32
N SER A 27 -6.35 -18.87 -17.54
CA SER A 27 -5.12 -18.26 -18.03
C SER A 27 -4.89 -16.85 -17.42
N ILE A 28 -3.66 -16.35 -17.52
CA ILE A 28 -3.35 -14.96 -17.16
C ILE A 28 -4.15 -13.99 -18.03
N ALA A 29 -4.28 -14.27 -19.34
CA ALA A 29 -5.09 -13.47 -20.25
C ALA A 29 -6.55 -13.40 -19.81
N GLU A 30 -7.16 -14.55 -19.47
CA GLU A 30 -8.54 -14.62 -18.98
C GLU A 30 -8.72 -13.82 -17.67
N ASN A 31 -7.78 -13.93 -16.74
CA ASN A 31 -7.82 -13.15 -15.51
C ASN A 31 -7.74 -11.64 -15.77
N ILE A 32 -6.87 -11.18 -16.66
CA ILE A 32 -6.76 -9.76 -17.02
C ILE A 32 -8.01 -9.29 -17.74
N ALA A 33 -8.55 -10.09 -18.68
CA ALA A 33 -9.77 -9.80 -19.44
C ALA A 33 -11.05 -9.96 -18.62
N ARG A 34 -10.95 -10.29 -17.30
CA ARG A 34 -12.11 -10.46 -16.40
C ARG A 34 -13.07 -11.58 -16.84
N PHE A 35 -12.53 -12.62 -17.47
CA PHE A 35 -13.29 -13.74 -18.03
C PHE A 35 -14.35 -13.33 -19.08
N ALA A 36 -14.18 -12.15 -19.67
CA ALA A 36 -14.90 -11.75 -20.88
C ALA A 36 -14.15 -12.23 -22.13
N GLU A 37 -14.63 -11.86 -23.31
CA GLU A 37 -13.90 -12.09 -24.56
C GLU A 37 -12.49 -11.48 -24.47
N VAL A 38 -11.46 -12.30 -24.76
CA VAL A 38 -10.06 -11.91 -24.61
C VAL A 38 -9.63 -11.08 -25.81
N ASP A 39 -9.47 -9.80 -25.63
CA ASP A 39 -8.84 -8.89 -26.57
C ASP A 39 -7.34 -8.81 -26.23
N ALA A 40 -6.50 -9.44 -27.06
CA ALA A 40 -5.08 -9.57 -26.82
C ALA A 40 -4.36 -8.21 -26.72
N GLU A 41 -4.78 -7.22 -27.53
CA GLU A 41 -4.18 -5.88 -27.50
C GLU A 41 -4.46 -5.17 -26.18
N LYS A 42 -5.71 -5.24 -25.71
CA LYS A 42 -6.09 -4.67 -24.40
C LYS A 42 -5.42 -5.38 -23.23
N VAL A 43 -5.27 -6.72 -23.31
CA VAL A 43 -4.57 -7.51 -22.29
C VAL A 43 -3.11 -7.07 -22.19
N VAL A 44 -2.41 -6.99 -23.31
CA VAL A 44 -1.00 -6.56 -23.36
C VAL A 44 -0.85 -5.11 -22.90
N ALA A 45 -1.75 -4.21 -23.33
CA ALA A 45 -1.73 -2.81 -22.90
C ALA A 45 -1.91 -2.67 -21.37
N ALA A 46 -2.87 -3.39 -20.79
CA ALA A 46 -3.10 -3.39 -19.35
C ALA A 46 -1.92 -4.00 -18.58
N ALA A 47 -1.33 -5.09 -19.09
CA ALA A 47 -0.16 -5.72 -18.47
C ALA A 47 1.09 -4.82 -18.50
N ARG A 48 1.30 -4.07 -19.57
CA ARG A 48 2.38 -3.08 -19.66
C ARG A 48 2.19 -1.96 -18.66
N LEU A 49 0.99 -1.40 -18.56
CA LEU A 49 0.65 -0.37 -17.57
C LEU A 49 0.88 -0.85 -16.13
N ALA A 50 0.55 -2.10 -15.85
CA ALA A 50 0.74 -2.70 -14.52
C ALA A 50 2.18 -3.19 -14.26
N GLY A 51 3.12 -3.02 -15.20
CA GLY A 51 4.50 -3.46 -15.07
C GLY A 51 4.67 -4.99 -14.96
N VAL A 52 3.72 -5.77 -15.53
CA VAL A 52 3.75 -7.23 -15.43
C VAL A 52 4.03 -7.93 -16.77
N HIS A 53 4.05 -7.19 -17.87
CA HIS A 53 4.21 -7.73 -19.22
C HIS A 53 5.47 -8.61 -19.37
N ASP A 54 6.64 -8.05 -19.04
CA ASP A 54 7.92 -8.76 -19.20
C ASP A 54 8.04 -9.99 -18.29
N LEU A 55 7.38 -9.92 -17.13
CA LEU A 55 7.30 -11.05 -16.22
C LEU A 55 6.45 -12.17 -16.84
N VAL A 56 5.30 -11.83 -17.40
CA VAL A 56 4.42 -12.81 -18.06
C VAL A 56 5.12 -13.47 -19.25
N LEU A 57 5.87 -12.71 -20.04
CA LEU A 57 6.63 -13.27 -21.18
C LEU A 57 7.74 -14.25 -20.77
N ARG A 58 8.23 -14.19 -19.52
CA ARG A 58 9.22 -15.16 -19.01
C ARG A 58 8.60 -16.49 -18.55
N LEU A 59 7.27 -16.55 -18.42
CA LEU A 59 6.59 -17.79 -18.09
C LEU A 59 6.56 -18.72 -19.33
N PRO A 60 6.61 -20.05 -19.15
CA PRO A 60 6.71 -20.98 -20.28
C PRO A 60 5.59 -20.85 -21.33
N GLN A 61 4.41 -20.44 -20.92
CA GLN A 61 3.24 -20.27 -21.78
C GLN A 61 2.81 -18.79 -21.90
N GLY A 62 3.62 -17.84 -21.43
CA GLY A 62 3.29 -16.42 -21.48
C GLY A 62 1.90 -16.12 -20.89
N TYR A 63 1.07 -15.43 -21.66
CA TYR A 63 -0.30 -15.08 -21.27
C TYR A 63 -1.25 -16.28 -21.19
N ASP A 64 -0.93 -17.41 -21.81
CA ASP A 64 -1.71 -18.64 -21.77
C ASP A 64 -1.36 -19.50 -20.55
N THR A 65 -0.40 -19.05 -19.70
CA THR A 65 -0.05 -19.74 -18.47
C THR A 65 -1.29 -19.93 -17.61
N ARG A 66 -1.60 -21.20 -17.30
CA ARG A 66 -2.76 -21.56 -16.47
C ARG A 66 -2.44 -21.35 -15.02
N LEU A 67 -3.30 -20.62 -14.34
CA LEU A 67 -3.27 -20.40 -12.90
C LEU A 67 -4.23 -21.36 -12.20
N GLY A 68 -3.80 -21.91 -11.07
CA GLY A 68 -4.70 -22.56 -10.14
C GLY A 68 -5.47 -21.54 -9.30
N ASP A 69 -6.35 -22.03 -8.43
CA ASP A 69 -7.10 -21.20 -7.51
C ASP A 69 -6.17 -20.31 -6.67
N GLY A 70 -6.54 -19.04 -6.51
CA GLY A 70 -5.75 -18.04 -5.79
C GLY A 70 -4.45 -17.63 -6.48
N GLY A 71 -4.18 -18.07 -7.72
CA GLY A 71 -2.95 -17.78 -8.43
C GLY A 71 -1.75 -18.59 -7.91
N ALA A 72 -1.97 -19.87 -7.60
CA ALA A 72 -0.92 -20.77 -7.14
C ALA A 72 0.29 -20.74 -8.09
N GLY A 73 1.51 -20.70 -7.52
CA GLY A 73 2.77 -20.59 -8.26
C GLY A 73 3.26 -19.17 -8.51
N LEU A 74 2.46 -18.14 -8.22
CA LEU A 74 2.86 -16.74 -8.32
C LEU A 74 3.23 -16.16 -6.95
N SER A 75 4.22 -15.25 -6.92
CA SER A 75 4.52 -14.46 -5.72
C SER A 75 3.39 -13.45 -5.42
N GLY A 76 3.34 -12.91 -4.20
CA GLY A 76 2.38 -11.87 -3.83
C GLY A 76 2.43 -10.66 -4.76
N GLY A 77 3.63 -10.16 -5.05
CA GLY A 77 3.82 -9.03 -5.96
C GLY A 77 3.42 -9.33 -7.41
N GLN A 78 3.60 -10.58 -7.89
CA GLN A 78 3.14 -11.00 -9.21
C GLN A 78 1.61 -11.02 -9.28
N ARG A 79 0.95 -11.59 -8.26
CA ARG A 79 -0.51 -11.56 -8.16
C ARG A 79 -1.04 -10.14 -8.12
N GLN A 80 -0.42 -9.26 -7.32
CA GLN A 80 -0.79 -7.86 -7.21
C GLN A 80 -0.74 -7.14 -8.56
N ARG A 81 0.35 -7.32 -9.32
CA ARG A 81 0.51 -6.70 -10.66
C ARG A 81 -0.49 -7.27 -11.69
N ILE A 82 -0.80 -8.57 -11.66
CA ILE A 82 -1.84 -9.15 -12.52
C ILE A 82 -3.23 -8.61 -12.12
N GLY A 83 -3.52 -8.50 -10.83
CA GLY A 83 -4.73 -7.87 -10.32
C GLY A 83 -4.85 -6.41 -10.74
N LEU A 84 -3.74 -5.66 -10.71
CA LEU A 84 -3.69 -4.28 -11.22
C LEU A 84 -3.98 -4.24 -12.72
N ALA A 85 -3.35 -5.12 -13.53
CA ALA A 85 -3.65 -5.20 -14.96
C ALA A 85 -5.14 -5.47 -15.21
N ARG A 86 -5.76 -6.38 -14.44
CA ARG A 86 -7.21 -6.65 -14.47
C ARG A 86 -8.05 -5.41 -14.15
N ALA A 87 -7.62 -4.61 -13.17
CA ALA A 87 -8.30 -3.36 -12.81
C ALA A 87 -8.19 -2.30 -13.90
N LEU A 88 -7.09 -2.28 -14.66
CA LEU A 88 -6.82 -1.32 -15.74
C LEU A 88 -7.32 -1.76 -17.12
N TYR A 89 -7.78 -3.02 -17.25
CA TYR A 89 -8.20 -3.59 -18.53
C TYR A 89 -9.34 -2.79 -19.18
N GLY A 90 -9.16 -2.44 -20.43
CA GLY A 90 -10.15 -1.66 -21.20
C GLY A 90 -10.21 -0.18 -20.81
N ARG A 91 -9.32 0.31 -19.94
CA ARG A 91 -9.25 1.72 -19.49
C ARG A 91 -10.59 2.21 -18.92
N PRO A 92 -11.05 1.66 -17.79
CA PRO A 92 -12.34 2.00 -17.23
C PRO A 92 -12.43 3.47 -16.79
N ALA A 93 -13.64 4.02 -16.79
CA ALA A 93 -13.91 5.40 -16.41
C ALA A 93 -13.67 5.65 -14.90
N LEU A 94 -13.94 4.65 -14.07
CA LEU A 94 -13.70 4.66 -12.62
C LEU A 94 -12.77 3.53 -12.23
N ILE A 95 -11.72 3.82 -11.48
CA ILE A 95 -10.78 2.84 -10.97
C ILE A 95 -10.68 2.99 -9.46
N VAL A 96 -10.93 1.90 -8.74
CA VAL A 96 -10.80 1.84 -7.28
C VAL A 96 -9.68 0.86 -6.93
N LEU A 97 -8.66 1.34 -6.24
CA LEU A 97 -7.50 0.56 -5.83
C LEU A 97 -7.39 0.58 -4.31
N ASP A 98 -7.51 -0.61 -3.69
CA ASP A 98 -7.41 -0.78 -2.25
C ASP A 98 -6.03 -1.34 -1.90
N GLU A 99 -5.22 -0.56 -1.15
CA GLU A 99 -3.83 -0.85 -0.78
C GLU A 99 -2.99 -1.39 -1.97
N PRO A 100 -2.96 -0.67 -3.12
CA PRO A 100 -2.40 -1.20 -4.37
C PRO A 100 -0.91 -1.51 -4.30
N ASN A 101 -0.23 -1.03 -3.28
CA ASN A 101 1.21 -1.15 -3.07
C ASN A 101 1.62 -2.19 -2.02
N ALA A 102 0.67 -2.96 -1.44
CA ALA A 102 0.90 -3.82 -0.26
C ALA A 102 2.01 -4.88 -0.47
N SER A 103 2.17 -5.41 -1.68
CA SER A 103 3.13 -6.48 -2.00
C SER A 103 4.11 -6.11 -3.11
N LEU A 104 4.24 -4.81 -3.42
CA LEU A 104 5.10 -4.34 -4.50
C LEU A 104 6.51 -4.05 -3.99
N ASP A 105 7.49 -4.38 -4.82
CA ASP A 105 8.87 -3.90 -4.75
C ASP A 105 8.98 -2.48 -5.34
N GLU A 106 10.15 -1.86 -5.29
CA GLU A 106 10.41 -0.52 -5.81
C GLU A 106 10.01 -0.38 -7.28
N ALA A 107 10.33 -1.37 -8.11
CA ALA A 107 9.95 -1.38 -9.53
C ALA A 107 8.43 -1.46 -9.71
N GLY A 108 7.73 -2.19 -8.85
CA GLY A 108 6.27 -2.27 -8.83
C GLY A 108 5.61 -1.00 -8.36
N GLU A 109 6.19 -0.32 -7.37
CA GLU A 109 5.68 0.99 -6.91
C GLU A 109 5.86 2.06 -8.01
N ALA A 110 6.98 2.05 -8.73
CA ALA A 110 7.20 2.94 -9.88
C ALA A 110 6.19 2.66 -11.00
N ALA A 111 5.95 1.40 -11.33
CA ALA A 111 4.95 1.01 -12.33
C ALA A 111 3.52 1.44 -11.91
N LEU A 112 3.18 1.30 -10.63
CA LEU A 112 1.90 1.76 -10.09
C LEU A 112 1.73 3.28 -10.25
N ALA A 113 2.76 4.06 -9.91
CA ALA A 113 2.72 5.51 -10.06
C ALA A 113 2.52 5.93 -11.53
N GLU A 114 3.21 5.27 -12.44
CA GLU A 114 3.09 5.50 -13.88
C GLU A 114 1.71 5.10 -14.42
N ALA A 115 1.15 3.98 -13.94
CA ALA A 115 -0.21 3.55 -14.27
C ALA A 115 -1.25 4.57 -13.82
N ILE A 116 -1.14 5.08 -12.59
CA ILE A 116 -2.02 6.13 -12.05
C ILE A 116 -1.95 7.38 -12.94
N ALA A 117 -0.74 7.84 -13.27
CA ALA A 117 -0.54 9.01 -14.12
C ALA A 117 -1.11 8.80 -15.54
N ALA A 118 -0.91 7.61 -16.12
CA ALA A 118 -1.44 7.26 -17.44
C ALA A 118 -2.99 7.25 -17.45
N MET A 119 -3.62 6.67 -16.44
CA MET A 119 -5.09 6.62 -16.34
C MET A 119 -5.69 8.02 -16.13
N ARG A 120 -5.03 8.89 -15.32
CA ARG A 120 -5.44 10.30 -15.18
C ARG A 120 -5.39 11.05 -16.50
N ARG A 121 -4.29 10.91 -17.26
CA ARG A 121 -4.17 11.52 -18.60
C ARG A 121 -5.26 11.01 -19.56
N HIS A 122 -5.72 9.80 -19.37
CA HIS A 122 -6.80 9.20 -20.17
C HIS A 122 -8.19 9.68 -19.75
N GLY A 123 -8.33 10.39 -18.64
CA GLY A 123 -9.61 10.90 -18.13
C GLY A 123 -10.33 9.97 -17.17
N SER A 124 -9.69 8.90 -16.69
CA SER A 124 -10.26 8.03 -15.66
C SER A 124 -10.27 8.73 -14.30
N SER A 125 -11.35 8.54 -13.54
CA SER A 125 -11.42 8.89 -12.13
C SER A 125 -10.80 7.78 -11.28
N LEU A 126 -9.90 8.13 -10.35
CA LEU A 126 -9.25 7.14 -9.47
C LEU A 126 -9.61 7.40 -8.02
N VAL A 127 -9.95 6.32 -7.33
CA VAL A 127 -10.12 6.28 -5.87
C VAL A 127 -9.04 5.35 -5.31
N LEU A 128 -8.15 5.89 -4.49
CA LEU A 128 -7.05 5.15 -3.87
C LEU A 128 -7.30 5.05 -2.37
N VAL A 129 -7.34 3.85 -1.84
CA VAL A 129 -7.36 3.60 -0.39
C VAL A 129 -5.95 3.18 -0.01
N THR A 130 -5.26 3.98 0.80
CA THR A 130 -3.88 3.70 1.20
C THR A 130 -3.49 4.53 2.41
N HIS A 131 -2.49 4.04 3.14
CA HIS A 131 -1.83 4.76 4.22
C HIS A 131 -0.40 5.22 3.86
N LYS A 132 0.09 4.90 2.64
CA LYS A 132 1.45 5.26 2.22
C LYS A 132 1.52 6.70 1.68
N PRO A 133 2.37 7.57 2.28
CA PRO A 133 2.50 8.98 1.86
C PRO A 133 2.87 9.15 0.39
N ALA A 134 3.73 8.27 -0.15
CA ALA A 134 4.15 8.32 -1.55
C ALA A 134 2.98 8.15 -2.53
N VAL A 135 2.02 7.29 -2.21
CA VAL A 135 0.82 7.07 -3.03
C VAL A 135 -0.19 8.21 -2.84
N LEU A 136 -0.34 8.72 -1.61
CA LEU A 136 -1.20 9.87 -1.33
C LEU A 136 -0.76 11.11 -2.12
N ALA A 137 0.55 11.32 -2.28
CA ALA A 137 1.09 12.45 -3.06
C ALA A 137 0.69 12.41 -4.56
N LEU A 138 0.24 11.28 -5.08
CA LEU A 138 -0.24 11.15 -6.46
C LEU A 138 -1.68 11.62 -6.65
N THR A 139 -2.40 11.97 -5.57
CA THR A 139 -3.81 12.33 -5.58
C THR A 139 -4.04 13.83 -5.53
N ASP A 140 -5.13 14.31 -6.13
CA ASP A 140 -5.50 15.73 -6.10
C ASP A 140 -6.23 16.09 -4.80
N LYS A 141 -7.04 15.15 -4.30
CA LYS A 141 -7.87 15.31 -3.09
C LYS A 141 -7.66 14.15 -2.15
N LEU A 142 -7.70 14.45 -0.87
CA LEU A 142 -7.59 13.47 0.20
C LEU A 142 -8.84 13.52 1.08
N LEU A 143 -9.36 12.34 1.37
CA LEU A 143 -10.45 12.12 2.32
C LEU A 143 -9.88 11.33 3.49
N LEU A 144 -9.90 11.93 4.69
CA LEU A 144 -9.42 11.30 5.92
C LEU A 144 -10.60 10.78 6.74
N LEU A 145 -10.59 9.47 7.00
CA LEU A 145 -11.57 8.78 7.83
C LEU A 145 -10.94 8.35 9.16
N HIS A 146 -11.68 8.51 10.26
CA HIS A 146 -11.30 7.96 11.56
C HIS A 146 -12.56 7.49 12.31
N GLY A 147 -12.53 6.26 12.81
CA GLY A 147 -13.69 5.67 13.50
C GLY A 147 -14.97 5.66 12.66
N GLY A 148 -14.84 5.44 11.32
CA GLY A 148 -15.99 5.44 10.40
C GLY A 148 -16.59 6.82 10.10
N ARG A 149 -15.96 7.91 10.56
CA ARG A 149 -16.43 9.29 10.36
C ARG A 149 -15.46 10.08 9.50
N LEU A 150 -16.02 10.92 8.63
CA LEU A 150 -15.24 11.88 7.86
C LEU A 150 -14.62 12.93 8.82
N GLN A 151 -13.29 12.97 8.84
CA GLN A 151 -12.55 13.96 9.60
C GLN A 151 -12.19 15.18 8.75
N ARG A 152 -11.69 14.94 7.55
CA ARG A 152 -11.26 15.99 6.61
C ARG A 152 -11.46 15.55 5.18
N PHE A 153 -11.72 16.54 4.32
CA PHE A 153 -11.75 16.39 2.87
C PHE A 153 -11.28 17.69 2.22
N GLY A 154 -10.33 17.61 1.30
CA GLY A 154 -9.79 18.78 0.63
C GLY A 154 -8.64 18.45 -0.30
N ALA A 155 -7.91 19.47 -0.75
CA ALA A 155 -6.69 19.29 -1.51
C ALA A 155 -5.68 18.46 -0.70
N THR A 156 -5.01 17.49 -1.34
CA THR A 156 -4.10 16.56 -0.64
C THR A 156 -3.03 17.29 0.15
N ALA A 157 -2.41 18.33 -0.42
CA ALA A 157 -1.38 19.11 0.25
C ALA A 157 -1.90 19.79 1.54
N GLU A 158 -3.12 20.35 1.51
CA GLU A 158 -3.73 21.03 2.66
C GLU A 158 -4.09 20.05 3.78
N VAL A 159 -4.67 18.89 3.41
CA VAL A 159 -5.06 17.87 4.38
C VAL A 159 -3.83 17.26 5.04
N LEU A 160 -2.77 16.96 4.28
CA LEU A 160 -1.52 16.42 4.81
C LEU A 160 -0.79 17.43 5.72
N ALA A 161 -0.69 18.70 5.31
CA ALA A 161 -0.07 19.73 6.13
C ALA A 161 -0.77 19.92 7.49
N SER A 162 -2.09 19.76 7.51
CA SER A 162 -2.90 19.90 8.72
C SER A 162 -3.01 18.61 9.56
N ALA A 163 -2.64 17.47 9.00
CA ALA A 163 -2.62 16.17 9.69
C ALA A 163 -1.26 15.90 10.38
N SER A 164 -0.20 16.62 10.00
CA SER A 164 1.07 16.57 10.75
C SER A 164 0.83 17.10 12.16
N PRO A 165 1.25 16.40 13.24
CA PRO A 165 1.20 16.95 14.59
C PRO A 165 2.00 18.27 14.56
N PRO A 166 1.56 19.30 15.32
CA PRO A 166 2.35 20.53 15.44
C PRO A 166 3.77 20.11 15.84
N ALA A 167 4.76 20.63 15.11
CA ALA A 167 6.16 20.36 15.40
C ALA A 167 6.35 20.44 16.91
N ALA A 168 6.84 19.36 17.52
CA ALA A 168 7.00 19.27 18.96
C ALA A 168 7.63 20.57 19.44
N ALA A 169 6.92 21.32 20.28
CA ALA A 169 7.43 22.54 20.88
C ALA A 169 8.79 22.20 21.45
N ALA A 170 9.80 22.97 21.07
CA ALA A 170 11.15 22.80 21.57
C ALA A 170 11.08 22.60 23.10
N PRO A 171 11.82 21.63 23.68
CA PRO A 171 11.77 21.41 25.11
C PRO A 171 12.07 22.73 25.81
N ALA A 172 11.17 23.11 26.70
CA ALA A 172 11.35 24.30 27.52
C ALA A 172 12.73 24.24 28.19
N PRO A 173 13.46 25.37 28.25
CA PRO A 173 14.79 25.38 28.86
C PRO A 173 14.70 24.81 30.28
N THR A 174 15.38 23.70 30.52
CA THR A 174 15.48 23.07 31.83
C THR A 174 16.07 24.07 32.79
N ARG A 175 15.28 24.49 33.79
CA ARG A 175 15.83 25.28 34.91
C ARG A 175 16.97 24.48 35.54
N PRO A 176 18.13 25.11 35.78
CA PRO A 176 19.21 24.44 36.50
C PRO A 176 18.74 24.04 37.88
N THR A 177 18.81 22.76 38.20
CA THR A 177 18.53 22.21 39.52
C THR A 177 19.60 22.77 40.47
N PRO A 178 19.25 23.42 41.61
CA PRO A 178 20.25 23.86 42.57
C PRO A 178 20.96 22.62 43.14
N ALA A 179 22.26 22.59 43.05
CA ALA A 179 23.09 21.55 43.65
C ALA A 179 23.01 21.68 45.17
N PHE A 180 22.19 20.87 45.82
CA PHE A 180 22.29 20.66 47.26
C PHE A 180 23.43 19.69 47.51
N GLY A 181 24.60 20.25 47.87
CA GLY A 181 25.71 19.50 48.38
C GLY A 181 25.43 19.01 49.81
N PHE A 182 25.04 17.73 49.94
CA PHE A 182 25.16 17.06 51.24
C PHE A 182 26.60 16.55 51.38
N GLY A 183 27.39 17.31 52.15
CA GLY A 183 28.70 16.87 52.62
C GLY A 183 28.52 15.71 53.61
N TYR A 184 28.73 14.48 53.14
CA TYR A 184 28.91 13.32 53.99
C TYR A 184 30.34 13.29 54.50
N ARG A 185 30.55 13.54 55.80
CA ARG A 185 31.81 13.40 56.51
C ARG A 185 31.83 12.01 57.13
N PRO A 186 32.70 11.06 56.72
CA PRO A 186 32.76 9.76 57.41
C PRO A 186 33.48 9.93 58.73
N GLY A 187 32.84 9.48 59.83
CA GLY A 187 33.43 9.32 61.14
C GLY A 187 34.30 8.07 61.20
N PRO A 188 35.29 8.02 62.11
CA PRO A 188 36.26 6.91 62.19
C PRO A 188 35.67 5.71 62.98
N GLY A 189 35.83 4.51 62.38
CA GLY A 189 35.89 3.26 63.11
C GLY A 189 34.62 2.44 63.27
N MET A 190 34.47 1.40 62.41
CA MET A 190 33.94 0.12 62.83
C MET A 190 34.51 -1.02 61.97
N PRO A 191 34.74 -2.22 62.57
CA PRO A 191 35.60 -3.25 62.00
C PRO A 191 34.94 -4.14 60.97
N VAL A 192 35.74 -4.59 60.03
CA VAL A 192 35.37 -5.58 59.00
C VAL A 192 35.10 -6.95 59.59
N GLY A 193 33.91 -7.40 59.56
CA GLY A 193 33.51 -8.78 59.85
C GLY A 193 33.51 -9.64 58.59
N GLY A 194 34.21 -10.76 58.69
CA GLY A 194 34.58 -11.65 57.61
C GLY A 194 33.41 -12.41 56.93
N VAL A 195 33.69 -12.77 55.70
CA VAL A 195 32.93 -13.71 54.87
C VAL A 195 33.27 -15.13 55.28
N PRO A 196 32.32 -16.03 55.35
CA PRO A 196 32.61 -17.45 55.07
C PRO A 196 31.99 -17.83 53.72
N GLY A 197 32.86 -18.43 52.90
CA GLY A 197 32.47 -19.12 51.70
C GLY A 197 31.71 -20.40 51.96
N GLY A 198 30.96 -20.80 51.00
CA GLY A 198 30.23 -22.07 50.97
C GLY A 198 29.99 -22.52 49.54
N ALA A 199 30.66 -23.57 49.19
CA ALA A 199 30.72 -24.23 47.89
C ALA A 199 29.51 -25.08 47.56
N ALA A 200 29.35 -25.30 46.27
CA ALA A 200 28.94 -26.53 45.58
C ALA A 200 27.54 -27.15 45.84
N ARG A 201 26.73 -27.19 44.86
CA ARG A 201 26.49 -28.34 43.92
C ARG A 201 25.59 -27.91 42.78
#